data_95c3fc14e7266169d8560be8c54e88b9
#
_entry.id   95c3fc14e7266169d8560be8c54e88b9
#
_cell.length_a   1.000
_cell.length_b   1.000
_cell.length_c   1.000
_cell.angle_alpha   90.00
_cell.angle_beta   90.00
_cell.angle_gamma   90.00
#
_symmetry.space_group_name_H-M   'P 1'
#
loop_
_entity.id
_entity.type
_entity.pdbx_description
1 polymer ?
#
loop_
_entity_poly.entity_id
_entity_poly.type
_entity_poly.pdbx_seq_one_letter_code
_entity_poly.pdbx_strand_id
1 'polypeptide(L)'
;MKILFMGTPDFCVAFLKAIVPGHNIVGIVTKPVNPHAENQRKNSGSELIKYAVQNCIFISQPENLNDGAFISRISSLVPDIILVIAYGKKLPQKLLSLPAQGCINVHFSLLPEYRGPAPVSRVLLGGEEFTGVTTMFMDENIDTGMIILQEKVAIDENDNYLALLQKLVNAGCTVLIKTLELVEAGKATALAQDFSVKHKKAELIKKEDMKFEWHMPASQIHNIIRASYPSGAWFETRLEDGKKKILKVLSSDLHSGAGTCEDTREKEYEPGMIVEADKDGSVVVKCGPGCIRIKMVQAESRAKCSAYDYLLGARLKKGDSITDVK
;
A
#
# COMPACT_ATOMS: atom_id res chain seq x y z
N MET A 1 24.08 1.72 18.05
CA MET A 1 24.24 0.38 17.42
C MET A 1 24.71 0.49 15.97
N LYS A 2 25.38 -0.55 15.44
CA LYS A 2 25.66 -0.73 14.00
C LYS A 2 24.47 -1.41 13.33
N ILE A 3 23.83 -0.74 12.39
CA ILE A 3 22.60 -1.22 11.75
C ILE A 3 22.87 -1.57 10.30
N LEU A 4 22.52 -2.78 9.89
CA LEU A 4 22.32 -3.13 8.49
C LEU A 4 20.86 -2.89 8.13
N PHE A 5 20.59 -2.03 7.17
CA PHE A 5 19.25 -1.72 6.73
C PHE A 5 18.88 -2.51 5.46
N MET A 6 17.74 -3.19 5.43
CA MET A 6 17.24 -3.91 4.29
C MET A 6 15.86 -3.36 3.89
N GLY A 7 15.76 -2.74 2.72
CA GLY A 7 14.52 -2.14 2.22
C GLY A 7 14.55 -1.94 0.72
N THR A 8 13.39 -1.65 0.10
CA THR A 8 13.35 -1.43 -1.35
C THR A 8 12.62 -0.15 -1.73
N PRO A 9 11.39 0.14 -1.27
CA PRO A 9 10.65 1.34 -1.69
C PRO A 9 11.31 2.64 -1.24
N ASP A 10 11.08 3.70 -2.00
CA ASP A 10 11.65 5.01 -1.76
C ASP A 10 11.28 5.60 -0.38
N PHE A 11 10.13 5.25 0.18
CA PHE A 11 9.73 5.67 1.54
C PHE A 11 10.67 5.14 2.64
N CYS A 12 11.47 4.10 2.37
CA CYS A 12 12.48 3.58 3.32
C CYS A 12 13.49 4.66 3.72
N VAL A 13 13.72 5.69 2.89
CA VAL A 13 14.60 6.81 3.20
C VAL A 13 14.12 7.59 4.44
N ALA A 14 12.80 7.64 4.70
CA ALA A 14 12.25 8.30 5.89
C ALA A 14 12.73 7.58 7.17
N PHE A 15 12.73 6.25 7.17
CA PHE A 15 13.22 5.44 8.30
C PHE A 15 14.72 5.63 8.51
N LEU A 16 15.53 5.63 7.45
CA LEU A 16 16.96 5.89 7.57
C LEU A 16 17.22 7.26 8.18
N LYS A 17 16.54 8.31 7.70
CA LYS A 17 16.67 9.66 8.26
C LYS A 17 16.26 9.73 9.73
N ALA A 18 15.28 8.95 10.14
CA ALA A 18 14.81 8.90 11.52
C ALA A 18 15.82 8.26 12.48
N ILE A 19 16.58 7.25 12.03
CA ILE A 19 17.48 6.47 12.90
C ILE A 19 18.96 6.89 12.85
N VAL A 20 19.41 7.52 11.76
CA VAL A 20 20.81 7.99 11.58
C VAL A 20 21.31 8.88 12.72
N PRO A 21 20.52 9.79 13.34
CA PRO A 21 21.01 10.62 14.43
C PRO A 21 21.51 9.84 15.66
N GLY A 22 20.99 8.61 15.89
CA GLY A 22 21.34 7.79 17.06
C GLY A 22 22.16 6.54 16.73
N HIS A 23 22.31 6.17 15.45
CA HIS A 23 22.86 4.88 15.08
C HIS A 23 23.75 4.96 13.83
N ASN A 24 24.70 4.00 13.74
CA ASN A 24 25.61 3.88 12.60
C ASN A 24 25.04 2.91 11.57
N ILE A 25 24.69 3.39 10.37
CA ILE A 25 24.21 2.56 9.26
C ILE A 25 25.45 1.99 8.55
N VAL A 26 25.79 0.74 8.84
CA VAL A 26 26.96 0.06 8.26
C VAL A 26 26.74 -0.43 6.83
N GLY A 27 25.50 -0.51 6.39
CA GLY A 27 25.18 -0.85 5.00
C GLY A 27 23.69 -0.82 4.73
N ILE A 28 23.36 -0.72 3.44
CA ILE A 28 22.01 -0.79 2.91
C ILE A 28 21.94 -1.95 1.91
N VAL A 29 20.94 -2.80 2.06
CA VAL A 29 20.63 -3.87 1.11
C VAL A 29 19.28 -3.59 0.48
N THR A 30 19.24 -3.51 -0.85
CA THR A 30 18.02 -3.29 -1.62
C THR A 30 17.92 -4.29 -2.78
N LYS A 31 16.74 -4.43 -3.37
CA LYS A 31 16.60 -5.26 -4.57
C LYS A 31 17.31 -4.63 -5.77
N PRO A 32 17.80 -5.42 -6.72
CA PRO A 32 18.25 -4.91 -8.02
C PRO A 32 17.14 -4.06 -8.68
N VAL A 33 17.53 -2.91 -9.23
CA VAL A 33 16.62 -2.10 -10.04
C VAL A 33 16.36 -2.83 -11.35
N ASN A 34 15.09 -3.10 -11.67
CA ASN A 34 14.73 -3.67 -12.95
C ASN A 34 14.77 -2.56 -14.03
N PRO A 35 15.73 -2.61 -14.97
CA PRO A 35 15.87 -1.58 -16.01
C PRO A 35 14.67 -1.51 -16.96
N HIS A 36 13.88 -2.58 -17.07
CA HIS A 36 12.68 -2.65 -17.92
C HIS A 36 11.40 -2.14 -17.23
N ALA A 37 11.46 -1.80 -15.96
CA ALA A 37 10.32 -1.25 -15.20
C ALA A 37 10.21 0.28 -15.32
N GLU A 38 10.42 0.85 -16.50
CA GLU A 38 10.42 2.31 -16.73
C GLU A 38 9.13 3.01 -16.25
N ASN A 39 8.00 2.33 -16.28
CA ASN A 39 6.71 2.87 -15.81
C ASN A 39 6.47 2.72 -14.28
N GLN A 40 7.38 2.07 -13.53
CA GLN A 40 7.29 1.88 -12.07
C GLN A 40 8.33 2.73 -11.31
N ARG A 41 8.90 3.74 -11.93
CA ARG A 41 10.03 4.55 -11.41
C ARG A 41 9.81 5.19 -10.03
N LYS A 42 8.57 5.34 -9.55
CA LYS A 42 8.27 5.99 -8.26
C LYS A 42 8.46 5.10 -7.02
N ASN A 43 8.71 3.79 -7.18
CA ASN A 43 8.94 2.88 -6.06
C ASN A 43 10.14 1.94 -6.28
N SER A 44 11.11 2.36 -7.09
CA SER A 44 12.19 1.50 -7.57
C SER A 44 13.41 1.40 -6.64
N GLY A 45 13.36 1.99 -5.45
CA GLY A 45 14.53 2.07 -4.56
C GLY A 45 15.60 3.06 -5.05
N SER A 46 15.30 3.88 -6.05
CA SER A 46 16.24 4.84 -6.61
C SER A 46 16.64 5.92 -5.59
N GLU A 47 15.71 6.38 -4.77
CA GLU A 47 15.98 7.35 -3.71
C GLU A 47 16.81 6.73 -2.58
N LEU A 48 16.62 5.45 -2.28
CA LEU A 48 17.41 4.71 -1.30
C LEU A 48 18.87 4.57 -1.76
N ILE A 49 19.10 4.27 -3.05
CA ILE A 49 20.42 4.21 -3.66
C ILE A 49 21.08 5.59 -3.64
N LYS A 50 20.38 6.64 -4.06
CA LYS A 50 20.88 8.01 -4.01
C LYS A 50 21.28 8.41 -2.58
N TYR A 51 20.41 8.10 -1.60
CA TYR A 51 20.71 8.38 -0.19
C TYR A 51 21.98 7.68 0.28
N ALA A 52 22.15 6.40 -0.07
CA ALA A 52 23.34 5.63 0.28
C ALA A 52 24.61 6.27 -0.31
N VAL A 53 24.60 6.63 -1.59
CA VAL A 53 25.73 7.27 -2.29
C VAL A 53 26.07 8.63 -1.67
N GLN A 54 25.06 9.49 -1.43
CA GLN A 54 25.24 10.83 -0.85
C GLN A 54 25.83 10.79 0.57
N ASN A 55 25.56 9.74 1.33
CA ASN A 55 26.03 9.58 2.69
C ASN A 55 27.24 8.62 2.81
N CYS A 56 27.84 8.22 1.69
CA CYS A 56 28.96 7.26 1.64
C CYS A 56 28.68 5.94 2.37
N ILE A 57 27.42 5.48 2.37
CA ILE A 57 27.01 4.22 2.99
C ILE A 57 27.19 3.08 2.00
N PHE A 58 27.77 1.97 2.46
CA PHE A 58 27.87 0.75 1.64
C PHE A 58 26.48 0.29 1.18
N ILE A 59 26.34 -0.01 -0.11
CA ILE A 59 25.09 -0.52 -0.69
C ILE A 59 25.33 -1.83 -1.41
N SER A 60 24.39 -2.77 -1.27
CA SER A 60 24.40 -4.06 -1.95
C SER A 60 23.03 -4.40 -2.54
N GLN A 61 23.04 -5.00 -3.73
CA GLN A 61 21.83 -5.40 -4.46
C GLN A 61 21.91 -6.89 -4.86
N PRO A 62 21.82 -7.82 -3.89
CA PRO A 62 21.98 -9.24 -4.18
C PRO A 62 20.76 -9.80 -4.94
N GLU A 63 21.03 -10.56 -5.99
CA GLU A 63 19.99 -11.38 -6.63
C GLU A 63 19.59 -12.54 -5.74
N ASN A 64 20.57 -13.21 -5.13
CA ASN A 64 20.40 -14.34 -4.22
C ASN A 64 20.95 -14.02 -2.83
N LEU A 65 20.08 -14.06 -1.79
CA LEU A 65 20.47 -13.85 -0.39
C LEU A 65 21.26 -15.00 0.22
N ASN A 66 21.28 -16.18 -0.43
CA ASN A 66 22.07 -17.34 0.02
C ASN A 66 23.50 -17.35 -0.58
N ASP A 67 23.84 -16.37 -1.42
CA ASP A 67 25.20 -16.28 -1.97
C ASP A 67 26.24 -16.14 -0.87
N GLY A 68 27.25 -17.00 -0.90
CA GLY A 68 28.30 -17.05 0.13
C GLY A 68 29.15 -15.77 0.18
N ALA A 69 29.45 -15.16 -0.98
CA ALA A 69 30.19 -13.91 -1.06
C ALA A 69 29.38 -12.75 -0.46
N PHE A 70 28.08 -12.69 -0.75
CA PHE A 70 27.16 -11.72 -0.14
C PHE A 70 27.13 -11.87 1.40
N ILE A 71 26.89 -13.10 1.90
CA ILE A 71 26.82 -13.35 3.35
C ILE A 71 28.15 -12.98 4.03
N SER A 72 29.30 -13.39 3.45
CA SER A 72 30.61 -13.04 3.98
C SER A 72 30.83 -11.52 4.03
N ARG A 73 30.39 -10.82 2.99
CA ARG A 73 30.47 -9.35 2.95
C ARG A 73 29.61 -8.69 4.03
N ILE A 74 28.37 -9.15 4.22
CA ILE A 74 27.50 -8.64 5.29
C ILE A 74 28.08 -8.96 6.66
N SER A 75 28.60 -10.17 6.87
CA SER A 75 29.25 -10.56 8.13
C SER A 75 30.44 -9.66 8.47
N SER A 76 31.23 -9.25 7.47
CA SER A 76 32.40 -8.37 7.67
C SER A 76 32.02 -6.95 8.14
N LEU A 77 30.76 -6.52 7.97
CA LEU A 77 30.25 -5.25 8.50
C LEU A 77 29.97 -5.31 9.99
N VAL A 78 29.90 -6.51 10.57
CA VAL A 78 29.60 -6.78 12.00
C VAL A 78 28.39 -5.97 12.49
N PRO A 79 27.21 -6.14 11.87
CA PRO A 79 26.02 -5.43 12.33
C PRO A 79 25.55 -5.95 13.69
N ASP A 80 25.16 -5.04 14.58
CA ASP A 80 24.55 -5.40 15.86
C ASP A 80 23.12 -5.90 15.65
N ILE A 81 22.42 -5.31 14.64
CA ILE A 81 21.03 -5.58 14.30
C ILE A 81 20.81 -5.44 12.78
N ILE A 82 19.87 -6.20 12.24
CA ILE A 82 19.34 -6.02 10.87
C ILE A 82 17.92 -5.46 10.93
N LEU A 83 17.69 -4.32 10.30
CA LEU A 83 16.36 -3.76 10.13
C LEU A 83 15.81 -4.08 8.74
N VAL A 84 14.59 -4.60 8.70
CA VAL A 84 13.92 -5.00 7.45
C VAL A 84 12.62 -4.21 7.29
N ILE A 85 12.53 -3.41 6.23
CA ILE A 85 11.35 -2.59 5.94
C ILE A 85 10.98 -2.74 4.46
N ALA A 86 9.87 -3.40 4.18
CA ALA A 86 9.36 -3.60 2.82
C ALA A 86 10.44 -4.14 1.83
N TYR A 87 11.31 -5.03 2.28
CA TYR A 87 12.35 -5.63 1.44
C TYR A 87 11.76 -6.62 0.42
N GLY A 88 10.70 -7.37 0.81
CA GLY A 88 9.91 -8.22 -0.08
C GLY A 88 10.64 -9.48 -0.59
N LYS A 89 11.63 -9.99 0.15
CA LYS A 89 12.20 -11.33 0.02
C LYS A 89 12.31 -11.95 1.42
N LYS A 90 12.11 -13.27 1.51
CA LYS A 90 12.33 -14.02 2.74
C LYS A 90 13.84 -14.05 3.06
N LEU A 91 14.23 -13.76 4.31
CA LEU A 91 15.61 -13.85 4.75
C LEU A 91 15.99 -15.31 5.02
N PRO A 92 17.15 -15.77 4.54
CA PRO A 92 17.66 -17.08 4.91
C PRO A 92 18.14 -17.09 6.37
N GLN A 93 18.12 -18.28 6.99
CA GLN A 93 18.51 -18.49 8.38
C GLN A 93 19.89 -17.93 8.70
N LYS A 94 20.85 -18.04 7.77
CA LYS A 94 22.20 -17.47 7.93
C LYS A 94 22.22 -15.96 8.15
N LEU A 95 21.28 -15.21 7.54
CA LEU A 95 21.15 -13.77 7.79
C LEU A 95 20.38 -13.49 9.08
N LEU A 96 19.34 -14.29 9.39
CA LEU A 96 18.56 -14.13 10.62
C LEU A 96 19.41 -14.30 11.88
N SER A 97 20.37 -15.25 11.84
CA SER A 97 21.25 -15.57 12.96
C SER A 97 22.54 -14.74 13.02
N LEU A 98 22.77 -13.83 12.07
CA LEU A 98 24.03 -13.11 11.95
C LEU A 98 24.18 -12.01 13.01
N PRO A 99 23.18 -11.12 13.24
CA PRO A 99 23.33 -10.03 14.21
C PRO A 99 23.01 -10.49 15.64
N ALA A 100 23.80 -10.02 16.62
CA ALA A 100 23.61 -10.39 18.02
C ALA A 100 22.26 -9.96 18.60
N GLN A 101 21.70 -8.83 18.13
CA GLN A 101 20.38 -8.30 18.54
C GLN A 101 19.24 -8.79 17.65
N GLY A 102 19.50 -9.74 16.73
CA GLY A 102 18.50 -10.30 15.84
C GLY A 102 18.11 -9.40 14.69
N CYS A 103 17.07 -9.80 13.97
CA CYS A 103 16.49 -9.06 12.85
C CYS A 103 15.13 -8.50 13.26
N ILE A 104 14.89 -7.23 13.01
CA ILE A 104 13.62 -6.56 13.30
C ILE A 104 12.95 -6.14 11.98
N ASN A 105 11.67 -6.48 11.84
CA ASN A 105 10.82 -6.00 10.76
C ASN A 105 9.86 -4.91 11.25
N VAL A 106 9.65 -3.90 10.38
CA VAL A 106 8.55 -2.94 10.53
C VAL A 106 7.45 -3.32 9.57
N HIS A 107 6.33 -3.80 10.11
CA HIS A 107 5.18 -4.27 9.36
C HIS A 107 4.01 -3.28 9.46
N PHE A 108 3.36 -2.98 8.33
CA PHE A 108 2.30 -1.97 8.23
C PHE A 108 0.90 -2.53 8.52
N SER A 109 0.77 -3.24 9.64
CA SER A 109 -0.52 -3.63 10.23
C SER A 109 -0.40 -3.84 11.73
N LEU A 110 -1.52 -4.00 12.41
CA LEU A 110 -1.57 -4.49 13.81
C LEU A 110 -1.55 -6.01 13.78
N LEU A 111 -0.34 -6.61 13.81
CA LEU A 111 -0.20 -8.07 13.87
C LEU A 111 -0.91 -8.67 15.09
N PRO A 112 -1.50 -9.85 14.98
CA PRO A 112 -1.41 -10.83 13.89
C PRO A 112 -2.36 -10.57 12.70
N GLU A 113 -3.13 -9.49 12.71
CA GLU A 113 -3.99 -9.14 11.58
C GLU A 113 -3.16 -8.66 10.37
N TYR A 114 -3.62 -9.00 9.17
CA TYR A 114 -3.03 -8.56 7.90
C TYR A 114 -1.54 -8.90 7.74
N ARG A 115 -1.13 -10.12 8.19
CA ARG A 115 0.18 -10.69 7.82
C ARG A 115 0.27 -10.89 6.33
N GLY A 116 1.43 -10.58 5.74
CA GLY A 116 1.69 -10.76 4.32
C GLY A 116 2.16 -9.51 3.59
N PRO A 117 2.32 -9.60 2.26
CA PRO A 117 3.06 -8.61 1.48
C PRO A 117 2.30 -7.31 1.14
N ALA A 118 0.97 -7.23 1.33
CA ALA A 118 0.18 -6.08 0.92
C ALA A 118 -0.77 -5.53 2.01
N PRO A 119 -0.31 -5.27 3.26
CA PRO A 119 -1.18 -4.89 4.36
C PRO A 119 -1.93 -3.58 4.09
N VAL A 120 -1.27 -2.54 3.58
CA VAL A 120 -1.86 -1.21 3.34
C VAL A 120 -3.05 -1.29 2.36
N SER A 121 -2.90 -2.01 1.25
CA SER A 121 -4.00 -2.17 0.28
C SER A 121 -5.12 -3.04 0.84
N ARG A 122 -4.79 -4.12 1.56
CA ARG A 122 -5.79 -5.06 2.07
C ARG A 122 -6.66 -4.47 3.18
N VAL A 123 -6.12 -3.61 4.06
CA VAL A 123 -6.94 -2.91 5.07
C VAL A 123 -7.90 -1.92 4.41
N LEU A 124 -7.49 -1.21 3.35
CA LEU A 124 -8.36 -0.32 2.58
C LEU A 124 -9.46 -1.10 1.85
N LEU A 125 -9.11 -2.20 1.17
CA LEU A 125 -10.09 -3.09 0.54
C LEU A 125 -11.10 -3.66 1.55
N GLY A 126 -10.63 -3.96 2.76
CA GLY A 126 -11.46 -4.45 3.86
C GLY A 126 -12.37 -3.40 4.48
N GLY A 127 -12.18 -2.12 4.16
CA GLY A 127 -12.97 -1.03 4.74
C GLY A 127 -12.72 -0.85 6.24
N GLU A 128 -11.51 -1.16 6.71
CA GLU A 128 -11.17 -1.00 8.12
C GLU A 128 -11.12 0.47 8.53
N GLU A 129 -11.54 0.76 9.75
CA GLU A 129 -11.46 2.11 10.35
C GLU A 129 -10.09 2.37 10.97
N PHE A 130 -9.35 1.32 11.29
CA PHE A 130 -8.04 1.38 11.92
C PHE A 130 -7.10 0.35 11.31
N THR A 131 -5.83 0.69 11.32
CA THR A 131 -4.71 -0.21 11.09
C THR A 131 -3.58 0.16 12.05
N GLY A 132 -2.34 -0.12 11.73
CA GLY A 132 -1.22 0.31 12.53
C GLY A 132 0.12 -0.13 11.99
N VAL A 133 1.11 0.01 12.83
CA VAL A 133 2.47 -0.44 12.57
C VAL A 133 2.91 -1.35 13.72
N THR A 134 3.55 -2.44 13.36
CA THR A 134 4.14 -3.39 14.29
C THR A 134 5.64 -3.50 14.05
N THR A 135 6.45 -3.37 15.10
CA THR A 135 7.83 -3.85 15.09
C THR A 135 7.87 -5.25 15.72
N MET A 136 8.59 -6.16 15.08
CA MET A 136 8.70 -7.54 15.56
C MET A 136 10.08 -8.11 15.30
N PHE A 137 10.54 -9.03 16.14
CA PHE A 137 11.66 -9.90 15.82
C PHE A 137 11.26 -10.86 14.69
N MET A 138 12.14 -11.02 13.72
CA MET A 138 11.87 -11.92 12.58
C MET A 138 12.23 -13.36 12.94
N ASP A 139 11.43 -14.27 12.41
CA ASP A 139 11.70 -15.72 12.39
C ASP A 139 11.77 -16.24 10.96
N GLU A 140 11.79 -17.57 10.80
CA GLU A 140 11.85 -18.23 9.49
C GLU A 140 10.56 -18.11 8.67
N ASN A 141 9.46 -17.70 9.26
CA ASN A 141 8.17 -17.59 8.58
C ASN A 141 7.86 -16.14 8.25
N ILE A 142 6.81 -15.92 7.43
CA ILE A 142 6.43 -14.57 7.01
C ILE A 142 5.53 -13.95 8.09
N ASP A 143 6.02 -12.86 8.70
CA ASP A 143 5.31 -12.01 9.65
C ASP A 143 4.73 -12.78 10.86
N THR A 144 5.43 -13.84 11.33
CA THR A 144 5.03 -14.66 12.49
C THR A 144 5.85 -14.39 13.74
N GLY A 145 6.88 -13.60 13.65
CA GLY A 145 7.80 -13.32 14.73
C GLY A 145 7.17 -12.62 15.92
N MET A 146 7.91 -12.52 17.02
CA MET A 146 7.43 -11.97 18.29
C MET A 146 7.29 -10.44 18.20
N ILE A 147 6.13 -9.90 18.59
CA ILE A 147 5.81 -8.48 18.58
C ILE A 147 6.59 -7.75 19.68
N ILE A 148 7.24 -6.63 19.32
CA ILE A 148 7.96 -5.76 20.28
C ILE A 148 7.06 -4.57 20.63
N LEU A 149 6.64 -3.78 19.66
CA LEU A 149 5.76 -2.63 19.83
C LEU A 149 4.73 -2.54 18.71
N GLN A 150 3.62 -1.92 19.04
CA GLN A 150 2.56 -1.58 18.07
C GLN A 150 2.08 -0.15 18.26
N GLU A 151 1.72 0.49 17.15
CA GLU A 151 1.08 1.81 17.14
C GLU A 151 -0.17 1.74 16.27
N LYS A 152 -1.31 2.15 16.83
CA LYS A 152 -2.60 2.18 16.11
C LYS A 152 -2.72 3.45 15.30
N VAL A 153 -3.19 3.34 14.06
CA VAL A 153 -3.37 4.45 13.10
C VAL A 153 -4.81 4.44 12.58
N ALA A 154 -5.50 5.57 12.71
CA ALA A 154 -6.85 5.75 12.14
C ALA A 154 -6.78 5.88 10.62
N ILE A 155 -7.77 5.31 9.95
CA ILE A 155 -7.97 5.39 8.51
C ILE A 155 -9.15 6.34 8.26
N ASP A 156 -8.88 7.49 7.65
CA ASP A 156 -9.95 8.41 7.28
C ASP A 156 -10.71 7.88 6.06
N GLU A 157 -11.98 8.26 5.94
CA GLU A 157 -12.86 7.78 4.87
C GLU A 157 -12.25 7.96 3.47
N ASN A 158 -11.58 9.08 3.24
CA ASN A 158 -10.96 9.43 1.95
C ASN A 158 -9.46 9.13 1.87
N ASP A 159 -8.90 8.44 2.85
CA ASP A 159 -7.51 7.98 2.76
C ASP A 159 -7.36 7.00 1.60
N ASN A 160 -6.59 7.38 0.61
CA ASN A 160 -6.14 6.45 -0.42
C ASN A 160 -4.83 5.75 0.00
N TYR A 161 -4.36 4.82 -0.83
CA TYR A 161 -3.14 4.05 -0.55
C TYR A 161 -1.93 4.93 -0.18
N LEU A 162 -1.68 6.04 -0.88
CA LEU A 162 -0.53 6.90 -0.59
C LEU A 162 -0.72 7.72 0.69
N ALA A 163 -1.93 8.22 0.95
CA ALA A 163 -2.24 8.96 2.18
C ALA A 163 -2.08 8.05 3.40
N LEU A 164 -2.66 6.86 3.38
CA LEU A 164 -2.50 5.89 4.46
C LEU A 164 -1.06 5.43 4.63
N LEU A 165 -0.34 5.14 3.53
CA LEU A 165 1.08 4.78 3.57
C LEU A 165 1.91 5.86 4.27
N GLN A 166 1.67 7.15 3.97
CA GLN A 166 2.39 8.24 4.61
C GLN A 166 2.13 8.31 6.13
N LYS A 167 0.88 8.11 6.57
CA LYS A 167 0.52 8.01 8.00
C LYS A 167 1.27 6.85 8.66
N LEU A 168 1.29 5.68 8.02
CA LEU A 168 1.97 4.49 8.52
C LEU A 168 3.50 4.64 8.56
N VAL A 169 4.10 5.31 7.57
CA VAL A 169 5.53 5.63 7.57
C VAL A 169 5.89 6.54 8.75
N ASN A 170 5.10 7.58 9.00
CA ASN A 170 5.34 8.50 10.11
C ASN A 170 5.23 7.78 11.47
N ALA A 171 4.16 7.01 11.69
CA ALA A 171 4.00 6.19 12.88
C ALA A 171 5.12 5.15 13.01
N GLY A 172 5.49 4.51 11.90
CA GLY A 172 6.55 3.52 11.83
C GLY A 172 7.91 4.06 12.23
N CYS A 173 8.27 5.27 11.81
CA CYS A 173 9.50 5.93 12.24
C CYS A 173 9.52 6.13 13.78
N THR A 174 8.40 6.59 14.35
CA THR A 174 8.27 6.79 15.79
C THR A 174 8.40 5.49 16.58
N VAL A 175 7.68 4.44 16.14
CA VAL A 175 7.70 3.12 16.79
C VAL A 175 9.09 2.47 16.66
N LEU A 176 9.74 2.62 15.49
CA LEU A 176 11.08 2.07 15.28
C LEU A 176 12.12 2.69 16.20
N ILE A 177 12.12 4.02 16.38
CA ILE A 177 13.05 4.69 17.31
C ILE A 177 12.88 4.12 18.74
N LYS A 178 11.63 4.08 19.23
CA LYS A 178 11.32 3.50 20.55
C LYS A 178 11.76 2.03 20.66
N THR A 179 11.56 1.26 19.60
CA THR A 179 11.98 -0.15 19.53
C THR A 179 13.50 -0.28 19.67
N LEU A 180 14.26 0.54 18.94
CA LEU A 180 15.72 0.51 18.98
C LEU A 180 16.26 0.94 20.35
N GLU A 181 15.65 1.94 21.00
CA GLU A 181 15.98 2.34 22.37
C GLU A 181 15.78 1.19 23.37
N LEU A 182 14.66 0.45 23.25
CA LEU A 182 14.39 -0.72 24.12
C LEU A 182 15.40 -1.85 23.88
N VAL A 183 15.73 -2.12 22.62
CA VAL A 183 16.70 -3.16 22.25
C VAL A 183 18.09 -2.79 22.75
N GLU A 184 18.54 -1.56 22.54
CA GLU A 184 19.86 -1.08 22.99
C GLU A 184 20.02 -1.09 24.53
N ALA A 185 18.90 -0.80 25.24
CA ALA A 185 18.84 -0.88 26.69
C ALA A 185 18.71 -2.31 27.24
N GLY A 186 18.58 -3.34 26.40
CA GLY A 186 18.29 -4.72 26.81
C GLY A 186 16.91 -4.90 27.48
N LYS A 187 15.96 -3.98 27.21
CA LYS A 187 14.62 -3.94 27.81
C LYS A 187 13.51 -4.32 26.81
N ALA A 188 13.84 -4.73 25.60
CA ALA A 188 12.86 -5.17 24.63
C ALA A 188 12.18 -6.46 25.11
N THR A 189 10.91 -6.34 25.52
CA THR A 189 10.05 -7.50 25.77
C THR A 189 9.30 -7.82 24.50
N ALA A 190 9.24 -9.10 24.13
CA ALA A 190 8.56 -9.51 22.92
C ALA A 190 7.44 -10.50 23.24
N LEU A 191 6.27 -10.29 22.62
CA LEU A 191 5.07 -11.09 22.83
C LEU A 191 4.85 -12.01 21.62
N ALA A 192 4.59 -13.28 21.89
CA ALA A 192 4.21 -14.23 20.85
C ALA A 192 2.85 -13.82 20.26
N GLN A 193 2.73 -13.96 18.93
CA GLN A 193 1.45 -13.77 18.26
C GLN A 193 0.50 -14.93 18.58
N ASP A 194 -0.79 -14.63 18.76
CA ASP A 194 -1.81 -15.65 18.94
C ASP A 194 -2.30 -16.14 17.57
N PHE A 195 -2.15 -17.42 17.30
CA PHE A 195 -2.59 -18.09 16.09
C PHE A 195 -3.76 -19.07 16.34
N SER A 196 -4.31 -19.08 17.54
CA SER A 196 -5.45 -19.94 17.89
C SER A 196 -6.74 -19.53 17.16
N VAL A 197 -6.83 -18.26 16.74
CA VAL A 197 -7.95 -17.71 15.96
C VAL A 197 -7.53 -17.40 14.53
N LYS A 198 -8.51 -17.36 13.63
CA LYS A 198 -8.27 -17.03 12.22
C LYS A 198 -8.12 -15.51 12.08
N HIS A 199 -7.01 -15.08 11.52
CA HIS A 199 -6.71 -13.68 11.21
C HIS A 199 -6.83 -13.37 9.71
N LYS A 200 -7.14 -12.11 9.39
CA LYS A 200 -7.13 -11.61 8.02
C LYS A 200 -5.70 -11.63 7.47
N LYS A 201 -5.53 -12.02 6.22
CA LYS A 201 -4.23 -12.07 5.55
C LYS A 201 -4.08 -10.95 4.53
N ALA A 202 -2.87 -10.42 4.40
CA ALA A 202 -2.51 -9.42 3.42
C ALA A 202 -1.84 -10.04 2.19
N GLU A 203 -2.59 -10.86 1.46
CA GLU A 203 -2.12 -11.48 0.22
C GLU A 203 -1.75 -10.44 -0.84
N LEU A 204 -0.84 -10.80 -1.75
CA LEU A 204 -0.47 -9.96 -2.89
C LEU A 204 -1.71 -9.48 -3.64
N ILE A 205 -1.70 -8.21 -4.04
CA ILE A 205 -2.77 -7.63 -4.83
C ILE A 205 -2.66 -8.12 -6.28
N LYS A 206 -3.76 -8.66 -6.78
CA LYS A 206 -3.92 -9.08 -8.16
C LYS A 206 -4.70 -8.03 -8.94
N LYS A 207 -4.64 -8.09 -10.28
CA LYS A 207 -5.39 -7.17 -11.14
C LYS A 207 -6.90 -7.27 -10.88
N GLU A 208 -7.39 -8.46 -10.60
CA GLU A 208 -8.79 -8.77 -10.32
C GLU A 208 -9.28 -8.12 -9.02
N ASP A 209 -8.43 -7.98 -8.01
CA ASP A 209 -8.76 -7.29 -6.75
C ASP A 209 -9.11 -5.81 -6.95
N MET A 210 -8.68 -5.22 -8.07
CA MET A 210 -8.93 -3.83 -8.44
C MET A 210 -10.07 -3.66 -9.44
N LYS A 211 -10.73 -4.77 -9.84
CA LYS A 211 -11.94 -4.75 -10.63
C LYS A 211 -13.14 -4.52 -9.73
N PHE A 212 -14.09 -3.70 -10.18
CA PHE A 212 -15.38 -3.57 -9.53
C PHE A 212 -16.52 -3.65 -10.53
N GLU A 213 -17.70 -3.89 -10.02
CA GLU A 213 -18.94 -3.93 -10.77
C GLU A 213 -19.98 -3.04 -10.09
N TRP A 214 -20.79 -2.35 -10.85
CA TRP A 214 -21.71 -1.31 -10.34
C TRP A 214 -22.79 -1.84 -9.38
N HIS A 215 -23.11 -3.13 -9.41
CA HIS A 215 -24.04 -3.74 -8.46
C HIS A 215 -23.48 -3.90 -7.03
N MET A 216 -22.18 -3.71 -6.86
CA MET A 216 -21.55 -3.69 -5.53
C MET A 216 -22.01 -2.47 -4.73
N PRO A 217 -21.94 -2.50 -3.38
CA PRO A 217 -22.17 -1.33 -2.53
C PRO A 217 -21.20 -0.18 -2.85
N ALA A 218 -21.70 1.06 -2.79
CA ALA A 218 -20.88 2.26 -3.02
C ALA A 218 -19.63 2.30 -2.12
N SER A 219 -19.75 1.91 -0.85
CA SER A 219 -18.65 1.82 0.10
C SER A 219 -17.58 0.83 -0.35
N GLN A 220 -17.99 -0.33 -0.88
CA GLN A 220 -17.04 -1.34 -1.37
C GLN A 220 -16.32 -0.84 -2.64
N ILE A 221 -17.03 -0.20 -3.58
CA ILE A 221 -16.43 0.39 -4.79
C ILE A 221 -15.45 1.49 -4.39
N HIS A 222 -15.82 2.37 -3.44
CA HIS A 222 -14.94 3.40 -2.92
C HIS A 222 -13.67 2.81 -2.31
N ASN A 223 -13.78 1.75 -1.51
CA ASN A 223 -12.64 1.06 -0.92
C ASN A 223 -11.70 0.48 -1.99
N ILE A 224 -12.23 -0.10 -3.07
CA ILE A 224 -11.43 -0.61 -4.18
C ILE A 224 -10.71 0.55 -4.88
N ILE A 225 -11.38 1.68 -5.12
CA ILE A 225 -10.77 2.85 -5.77
C ILE A 225 -9.64 3.43 -4.93
N ARG A 226 -9.86 3.69 -3.64
CA ARG A 226 -8.84 4.27 -2.76
C ARG A 226 -7.66 3.32 -2.50
N ALA A 227 -7.90 2.00 -2.44
CA ALA A 227 -6.85 0.99 -2.32
C ALA A 227 -5.99 0.85 -3.58
N SER A 228 -6.54 1.14 -4.75
CA SER A 228 -5.88 1.03 -6.07
C SER A 228 -5.05 2.25 -6.45
N TYR A 229 -5.17 3.36 -5.72
CA TYR A 229 -4.45 4.58 -6.05
C TYR A 229 -2.92 4.37 -5.99
N PRO A 230 -2.12 4.87 -6.94
CA PRO A 230 -2.45 5.74 -8.08
C PRO A 230 -2.76 5.01 -9.38
N SER A 231 -2.79 3.68 -9.41
CA SER A 231 -3.01 2.86 -10.61
C SER A 231 -4.45 2.87 -11.11
N GLY A 232 -5.40 3.13 -10.18
CA GLY A 232 -6.83 3.18 -10.39
C GLY A 232 -7.52 1.81 -10.36
N ALA A 233 -8.72 1.78 -9.78
CA ALA A 233 -9.68 0.69 -9.91
C ALA A 233 -10.29 0.71 -11.31
N TRP A 234 -10.82 -0.42 -11.77
CA TRP A 234 -11.29 -0.49 -13.14
C TRP A 234 -12.58 -1.30 -13.30
N PHE A 235 -13.35 -0.94 -14.33
CA PHE A 235 -14.49 -1.69 -14.79
C PHE A 235 -14.50 -1.74 -16.32
N GLU A 236 -15.34 -2.61 -16.89
CA GLU A 236 -15.50 -2.76 -18.33
C GLU A 236 -16.60 -1.83 -18.84
N THR A 237 -16.31 -1.10 -19.91
CA THR A 237 -17.29 -0.35 -20.71
C THR A 237 -17.54 -1.08 -22.02
N ARG A 238 -18.72 -0.93 -22.58
CA ARG A 238 -19.13 -1.50 -23.87
C ARG A 238 -19.27 -0.38 -24.89
N LEU A 239 -18.61 -0.52 -26.03
CA LEU A 239 -18.78 0.37 -27.18
C LEU A 239 -19.97 -0.06 -28.03
N GLU A 240 -20.50 0.84 -28.91
CA GLU A 240 -21.59 0.55 -29.84
C GLU A 240 -21.28 -0.65 -30.75
N ASP A 241 -20.01 -0.87 -31.12
CA ASP A 241 -19.57 -2.03 -31.92
C ASP A 241 -19.46 -3.35 -31.11
N GLY A 242 -19.89 -3.33 -29.83
CA GLY A 242 -19.87 -4.45 -28.92
C GLY A 242 -18.49 -4.74 -28.28
N LYS A 243 -17.44 -4.00 -28.65
CA LYS A 243 -16.12 -4.16 -28.04
C LYS A 243 -16.12 -3.66 -26.61
N LYS A 244 -15.34 -4.35 -25.77
CA LYS A 244 -15.11 -3.95 -24.38
C LYS A 244 -13.85 -3.12 -24.28
N LYS A 245 -13.90 -2.07 -23.46
CA LYS A 245 -12.74 -1.28 -23.05
C LYS A 245 -12.70 -1.15 -21.53
N ILE A 246 -11.54 -0.80 -21.01
CA ILE A 246 -11.35 -0.56 -19.59
C ILE A 246 -11.43 0.94 -19.33
N LEU A 247 -12.27 1.32 -18.36
CA LEU A 247 -12.23 2.64 -17.75
C LEU A 247 -11.72 2.51 -16.32
N LYS A 248 -10.66 3.26 -15.99
CA LYS A 248 -10.11 3.33 -14.64
C LYS A 248 -10.72 4.51 -13.91
N VAL A 249 -11.04 4.29 -12.63
CA VAL A 249 -11.43 5.33 -11.68
C VAL A 249 -10.27 5.53 -10.71
N LEU A 250 -9.81 6.77 -10.57
CA LEU A 250 -8.62 7.13 -9.80
C LEU A 250 -8.97 7.76 -8.45
N SER A 251 -10.10 8.44 -8.36
CA SER A 251 -10.56 9.05 -7.12
C SER A 251 -12.08 9.17 -7.08
N SER A 252 -12.63 8.99 -5.89
CA SER A 252 -14.05 9.08 -5.61
C SER A 252 -14.28 9.51 -4.17
N ASP A 253 -15.51 9.96 -3.87
CA ASP A 253 -16.03 10.11 -2.51
C ASP A 253 -17.33 9.33 -2.41
N LEU A 254 -17.73 8.94 -1.20
CA LEU A 254 -19.08 8.47 -0.95
C LEU A 254 -20.03 9.65 -1.12
N HIS A 255 -21.12 9.44 -1.85
CA HIS A 255 -22.13 10.47 -2.03
C HIS A 255 -23.10 10.46 -0.84
N SER A 256 -22.93 11.44 0.05
CA SER A 256 -23.77 11.68 1.24
C SER A 256 -24.78 12.83 1.04
N GLY A 257 -25.24 13.05 -0.19
CA GLY A 257 -26.20 14.12 -0.49
C GLY A 257 -27.50 13.99 0.32
N ALA A 258 -28.19 15.10 0.53
CA ALA A 258 -29.47 15.24 1.24
C ALA A 258 -30.68 14.55 0.57
N GLY A 259 -30.43 13.61 -0.33
CA GLY A 259 -31.25 12.51 -0.76
C GLY A 259 -30.50 11.25 -0.42
N THR A 260 -30.60 10.75 0.81
CA THR A 260 -30.19 9.37 1.10
C THR A 260 -30.75 8.46 0.03
N CYS A 261 -30.04 7.38 -0.35
CA CYS A 261 -30.51 6.36 -1.29
C CYS A 261 -31.90 5.75 -0.96
N GLU A 262 -32.60 6.30 0.02
CA GLU A 262 -33.97 6.06 0.40
C GLU A 262 -34.94 7.07 -0.24
N ASP A 263 -34.45 8.16 -0.88
CA ASP A 263 -35.33 9.11 -1.59
C ASP A 263 -35.95 8.39 -2.81
N THR A 264 -37.27 8.47 -2.92
CA THR A 264 -38.07 7.74 -3.92
C THR A 264 -37.61 7.93 -5.37
N ARG A 265 -36.89 9.01 -5.67
CA ARG A 265 -36.31 9.32 -6.98
C ARG A 265 -35.08 8.48 -7.35
N GLU A 266 -34.30 7.97 -6.37
CA GLU A 266 -33.14 7.12 -6.65
C GLU A 266 -33.50 5.66 -6.96
N LYS A 267 -34.75 5.25 -6.68
CA LYS A 267 -35.26 3.93 -7.07
C LYS A 267 -35.47 3.77 -8.58
N GLU A 268 -35.43 4.87 -9.33
CA GLU A 268 -35.55 4.86 -10.79
C GLU A 268 -34.25 4.56 -11.53
N TYR A 269 -33.10 4.61 -10.82
CA TYR A 269 -31.78 4.39 -11.44
C TYR A 269 -31.25 2.99 -11.16
N GLU A 270 -30.85 2.30 -12.22
CA GLU A 270 -30.13 1.03 -12.11
C GLU A 270 -28.63 1.23 -11.83
N PRO A 271 -27.94 0.23 -11.25
CA PRO A 271 -26.49 0.30 -11.02
C PRO A 271 -25.72 0.59 -12.31
N GLY A 272 -24.82 1.60 -12.26
CA GLY A 272 -24.08 2.09 -13.41
C GLY A 272 -24.71 3.30 -14.11
N MET A 273 -25.94 3.70 -13.75
CA MET A 273 -26.55 4.89 -14.33
C MET A 273 -26.02 6.18 -13.70
N ILE A 274 -25.87 7.21 -14.51
CA ILE A 274 -25.43 8.54 -14.11
C ILE A 274 -26.61 9.28 -13.45
N VAL A 275 -26.49 9.57 -12.18
CA VAL A 275 -27.49 10.27 -11.36
C VAL A 275 -27.33 11.78 -11.48
N GLU A 276 -26.06 12.26 -11.39
CA GLU A 276 -25.70 13.68 -11.49
C GLU A 276 -24.42 13.85 -12.29
N ALA A 277 -24.30 14.97 -12.96
CA ALA A 277 -23.09 15.37 -13.68
C ALA A 277 -22.82 16.84 -13.39
N ASP A 278 -21.85 17.09 -12.54
CA ASP A 278 -21.55 18.40 -12.00
C ASP A 278 -20.46 19.10 -12.82
N LYS A 279 -20.66 20.39 -13.07
CA LYS A 279 -19.67 21.23 -13.77
C LYS A 279 -18.38 21.44 -12.96
N ASP A 280 -18.34 21.03 -11.68
CA ASP A 280 -17.13 20.98 -10.87
C ASP A 280 -16.14 19.87 -11.29
N GLY A 281 -16.53 19.06 -12.28
CA GLY A 281 -15.73 17.98 -12.84
C GLY A 281 -16.11 16.59 -12.31
N SER A 282 -17.07 16.49 -11.40
CA SER A 282 -17.46 15.21 -10.80
C SER A 282 -18.75 14.62 -11.40
N VAL A 283 -18.95 13.32 -11.22
CA VAL A 283 -20.10 12.56 -11.69
C VAL A 283 -20.57 11.63 -10.59
N VAL A 284 -21.86 11.66 -10.27
CA VAL A 284 -22.48 10.73 -9.34
C VAL A 284 -23.08 9.57 -10.12
N VAL A 285 -22.68 8.35 -9.74
CA VAL A 285 -23.15 7.11 -10.39
C VAL A 285 -23.86 6.24 -9.36
N LYS A 286 -24.98 5.66 -9.75
CA LYS A 286 -25.72 4.67 -8.94
C LYS A 286 -24.90 3.40 -8.79
N CYS A 287 -24.84 2.90 -7.56
CA CYS A 287 -24.28 1.59 -7.22
C CYS A 287 -25.42 0.63 -6.85
N GLY A 288 -25.14 -0.58 -6.47
CA GLY A 288 -26.15 -1.45 -5.86
C GLY A 288 -26.78 -0.71 -4.68
N PRO A 289 -26.31 -0.87 -3.44
CA PRO A 289 -26.60 0.06 -2.34
C PRO A 289 -25.77 1.34 -2.47
N GLY A 290 -26.42 2.51 -2.48
CA GLY A 290 -25.77 3.82 -2.44
C GLY A 290 -25.37 4.39 -3.80
N CYS A 291 -24.74 5.56 -3.74
CA CYS A 291 -24.18 6.26 -4.89
C CYS A 291 -22.73 6.66 -4.60
N ILE A 292 -21.92 6.78 -5.64
CA ILE A 292 -20.55 7.19 -5.56
C ILE A 292 -20.29 8.41 -6.44
N ARG A 293 -19.57 9.39 -5.90
CA ARG A 293 -19.09 10.55 -6.65
C ARG A 293 -17.70 10.28 -7.21
N ILE A 294 -17.60 10.15 -8.52
CA ILE A 294 -16.35 9.95 -9.25
C ILE A 294 -15.79 11.31 -9.63
N LYS A 295 -14.49 11.52 -9.37
CA LYS A 295 -13.78 12.78 -9.67
C LYS A 295 -12.84 12.65 -10.86
N MET A 296 -12.02 11.62 -10.87
CA MET A 296 -10.96 11.43 -11.87
C MET A 296 -11.03 10.05 -12.47
N VAL A 297 -10.91 9.99 -13.80
CA VAL A 297 -10.90 8.75 -14.58
C VAL A 297 -9.75 8.70 -15.57
N GLN A 298 -9.50 7.52 -16.09
CA GLN A 298 -8.55 7.30 -17.18
C GLN A 298 -9.05 6.22 -18.12
N ALA A 299 -9.40 6.59 -19.32
CA ALA A 299 -9.71 5.62 -20.38
C ALA A 299 -8.42 4.94 -20.87
N GLU A 300 -8.57 3.77 -21.44
CA GLU A 300 -7.46 2.98 -21.97
C GLU A 300 -6.66 3.79 -23.00
N SER A 301 -5.33 3.84 -22.82
CA SER A 301 -4.37 4.57 -23.67
C SER A 301 -4.62 6.10 -23.73
N ARG A 302 -5.35 6.67 -22.77
CA ARG A 302 -5.60 8.12 -22.70
C ARG A 302 -5.02 8.74 -21.44
N ALA A 303 -4.88 10.07 -21.47
CA ALA A 303 -4.51 10.85 -20.29
C ALA A 303 -5.64 10.80 -19.23
N LYS A 304 -5.28 11.06 -17.98
CA LYS A 304 -6.23 11.24 -16.89
C LYS A 304 -7.03 12.53 -17.12
N CYS A 305 -8.33 12.48 -16.86
CA CYS A 305 -9.22 13.64 -16.97
C CYS A 305 -10.27 13.61 -15.84
N SER A 306 -11.01 14.71 -15.69
CA SER A 306 -12.18 14.72 -14.81
C SER A 306 -13.23 13.72 -15.29
N ALA A 307 -14.05 13.22 -14.37
CA ALA A 307 -15.15 12.33 -14.75
C ALA A 307 -16.16 13.04 -15.67
N TYR A 308 -16.40 14.33 -15.44
CA TYR A 308 -17.28 15.13 -16.27
C TYR A 308 -16.76 15.31 -17.70
N ASP A 309 -15.46 15.64 -17.88
CA ASP A 309 -14.86 15.75 -19.22
C ASP A 309 -14.91 14.41 -19.97
N TYR A 310 -14.75 13.29 -19.26
CA TYR A 310 -14.93 11.98 -19.85
C TYR A 310 -16.35 11.79 -20.39
N LEU A 311 -17.40 12.15 -19.60
CA LEU A 311 -18.79 12.06 -20.06
C LEU A 311 -19.05 12.91 -21.31
N LEU A 312 -18.52 14.14 -21.33
CA LEU A 312 -18.65 15.02 -22.51
C LEU A 312 -18.02 14.38 -23.76
N GLY A 313 -16.81 13.84 -23.61
CA GLY A 313 -16.10 13.13 -24.68
C GLY A 313 -16.80 11.86 -25.15
N ALA A 314 -17.46 11.14 -24.24
CA ALA A 314 -18.22 9.93 -24.50
C ALA A 314 -19.70 10.21 -24.88
N ARG A 315 -20.12 11.49 -24.92
CA ARG A 315 -21.51 11.94 -25.19
C ARG A 315 -22.54 11.33 -24.25
N LEU A 316 -22.14 11.07 -23.01
CA LEU A 316 -23.01 10.57 -21.96
C LEU A 316 -23.61 11.72 -21.15
N LYS A 317 -24.84 11.52 -20.64
CA LYS A 317 -25.57 12.50 -19.83
C LYS A 317 -26.28 11.82 -18.66
N LYS A 318 -26.85 12.58 -17.77
CA LYS A 318 -27.73 12.09 -16.70
C LYS A 318 -28.79 11.14 -17.26
N GLY A 319 -28.94 9.98 -16.62
CA GLY A 319 -29.83 8.89 -17.03
C GLY A 319 -29.21 7.88 -18.00
N ASP A 320 -28.05 8.17 -18.60
CA ASP A 320 -27.30 7.18 -19.39
C ASP A 320 -26.51 6.23 -18.47
N SER A 321 -26.17 5.04 -18.97
CA SER A 321 -25.25 4.13 -18.28
C SER A 321 -23.81 4.51 -18.59
N ILE A 322 -22.96 4.63 -17.56
CA ILE A 322 -21.52 4.88 -17.73
C ILE A 322 -20.79 3.67 -18.35
N THR A 323 -21.45 2.51 -18.38
CA THR A 323 -20.89 1.29 -18.99
C THR A 323 -21.10 1.25 -20.50
N ASP A 324 -22.06 2.02 -21.06
CA ASP A 324 -22.41 1.98 -22.48
C ASP A 324 -21.94 3.27 -23.17
N VAL A 325 -20.76 3.19 -23.79
CA VAL A 325 -20.08 4.34 -24.41
C VAL A 325 -20.45 4.42 -25.89
N LYS A 326 -20.96 5.60 -26.31
CA LYS A 326 -21.32 5.92 -27.68
C LYS A 326 -20.12 6.16 -28.58
#